data_75dcd61670b956baf98e3a0931c917bb
#
_entry.id   75dcd61670b956baf98e3a0931c917bb
#
_cell.length_a   1.000
_cell.length_b   1.000
_cell.length_c   1.000
_cell.angle_alpha   90.00
_cell.angle_beta   90.00
_cell.angle_gamma   90.00
#
_symmetry.space_group_name_H-M   'P 1'
#
loop_
_entity.id
_entity.type
_entity.pdbx_description
1 polymer ?
#
loop_
_entity_poly.entity_id
_entity_poly.type
_entity_poly.pdbx_seq_one_letter_code
_entity_poly.pdbx_strand_id
1 'polypeptide(L)'
;MTSSILSPQAFDIVAIDLHARSSFRFAMAALPPAQRRAAETVYAYCRVIDDIADSDMSADAKLRLLAAWRAALDDWRRGTLETRFAEVMVADPILATLPPDAFERLLDGMIADAAAPPTIHTLDDLCAYCGLVSVPVGELYLRILGVRGAPVAPLATALGEAVQMTNILRDVVEDAARGRCYLPAEWLGDGDSPDRMADPFTDPAKFRPAFDKVHAAASARYRSARAQIAALSDADARRGVTMIHDSYHILHRLIAGLPDRGWRRRRLEKPIRLVWTLAAVGRGYLGRVLSGGA
;
A
#
# COMPACT_ATOMS: atom_id res chain seq x y z
N MET A 1 13.74 -15.34 3.43
CA MET A 1 14.62 -14.21 3.86
C MET A 1 15.41 -14.66 5.07
N THR A 2 16.70 -14.33 5.17
CA THR A 2 17.49 -14.62 6.38
C THR A 2 16.99 -13.73 7.53
N SER A 3 16.90 -14.26 8.75
CA SER A 3 16.37 -13.58 9.96
C SER A 3 17.00 -12.20 10.23
N SER A 4 18.22 -11.96 9.74
CA SER A 4 18.91 -10.68 9.94
C SER A 4 18.28 -9.50 9.15
N ILE A 5 17.67 -9.75 8.00
CA ILE A 5 17.07 -8.69 7.17
C ILE A 5 15.76 -8.16 7.77
N LEU A 6 15.12 -8.97 8.62
CA LEU A 6 13.87 -8.62 9.29
C LEU A 6 14.07 -7.76 10.55
N SER A 7 15.32 -7.47 10.92
CA SER A 7 15.66 -6.73 12.14
C SER A 7 15.89 -5.25 11.87
N PRO A 8 15.38 -4.33 12.72
CA PRO A 8 15.67 -2.89 12.61
C PRO A 8 17.15 -2.53 12.81
N GLN A 9 17.95 -3.37 13.50
CA GLN A 9 19.39 -3.22 13.66
C GLN A 9 20.17 -3.46 12.36
N ALA A 10 19.64 -4.28 11.47
CA ALA A 10 20.24 -4.61 10.19
C ALA A 10 19.44 -4.04 9.00
N PHE A 11 18.70 -2.96 9.24
CA PHE A 11 17.90 -2.31 8.20
C PHE A 11 18.79 -1.79 7.08
N ASP A 12 18.74 -2.46 5.94
CA ASP A 12 19.48 -2.09 4.74
C ASP A 12 18.55 -2.12 3.53
N ILE A 13 18.31 -0.94 2.96
CA ILE A 13 17.43 -0.75 1.80
C ILE A 13 17.93 -1.52 0.59
N VAL A 14 19.26 -1.66 0.44
CA VAL A 14 19.88 -2.35 -0.69
C VAL A 14 19.70 -3.88 -0.60
N ALA A 15 19.69 -4.41 0.64
CA ALA A 15 19.49 -5.84 0.89
C ALA A 15 18.02 -6.28 0.76
N ILE A 16 17.07 -5.32 0.86
CA ILE A 16 15.66 -5.59 0.68
C ILE A 16 15.37 -5.59 -0.81
N ASP A 17 14.91 -6.73 -1.36
CA ASP A 17 14.52 -6.81 -2.77
C ASP A 17 13.25 -5.99 -3.03
N LEU A 18 13.45 -4.68 -3.17
CA LEU A 18 12.41 -3.70 -3.49
C LEU A 18 11.77 -3.98 -4.87
N HIS A 19 12.37 -4.86 -5.65
CA HIS A 19 12.07 -4.99 -7.08
C HIS A 19 11.21 -6.20 -7.44
N ALA A 20 11.11 -7.21 -6.58
CA ALA A 20 10.61 -8.52 -6.99
C ALA A 20 9.12 -8.54 -7.36
N ARG A 21 8.25 -7.71 -6.79
CA ARG A 21 6.80 -7.81 -7.01
C ARG A 21 5.98 -6.52 -6.91
N SER A 22 6.59 -5.33 -6.80
CA SER A 22 5.86 -4.10 -6.53
C SER A 22 5.41 -3.37 -7.79
N SER A 23 4.10 -3.15 -7.91
CA SER A 23 3.52 -2.19 -8.89
C SER A 23 4.00 -0.76 -8.63
N PHE A 24 4.41 -0.45 -7.39
CA PHE A 24 4.82 0.87 -6.94
C PHE A 24 6.21 1.29 -7.43
N ARG A 25 7.06 0.31 -7.79
CA ARG A 25 8.43 0.54 -8.27
C ARG A 25 8.53 1.57 -9.40
N PHE A 26 7.63 1.48 -10.36
CA PHE A 26 7.67 2.36 -11.52
C PHE A 26 7.28 3.79 -11.18
N ALA A 27 6.35 3.97 -10.22
CA ALA A 27 6.00 5.29 -9.72
C ALA A 27 7.19 5.93 -8.98
N MET A 28 7.88 5.17 -8.14
CA MET A 28 9.07 5.65 -7.43
C MET A 28 10.21 6.03 -8.39
N ALA A 29 10.44 5.24 -9.43
CA ALA A 29 11.49 5.50 -10.42
C ALA A 29 11.35 6.84 -11.17
N ALA A 30 10.13 7.38 -11.25
CA ALA A 30 9.84 8.66 -11.89
C ALA A 30 10.00 9.87 -10.94
N LEU A 31 10.27 9.65 -9.65
CA LEU A 31 10.45 10.71 -8.66
C LEU A 31 11.85 11.35 -8.77
N PRO A 32 11.98 12.63 -8.36
CA PRO A 32 13.28 13.24 -8.13
C PRO A 32 14.14 12.39 -7.17
N PRO A 33 15.48 12.40 -7.31
CA PRO A 33 16.36 11.47 -6.58
C PRO A 33 16.17 11.48 -5.06
N ALA A 34 15.97 12.64 -4.43
CA ALA A 34 15.76 12.74 -2.99
C ALA A 34 14.42 12.12 -2.57
N GLN A 35 13.32 12.48 -3.25
CA GLN A 35 12.01 11.90 -2.97
C GLN A 35 11.97 10.39 -3.25
N ARG A 36 12.69 9.93 -4.28
CA ARG A 36 12.80 8.51 -4.59
C ARG A 36 13.48 7.73 -3.48
N ARG A 37 14.63 8.22 -2.96
CA ARG A 37 15.32 7.56 -1.83
C ARG A 37 14.42 7.47 -0.61
N ALA A 38 13.74 8.57 -0.25
CA ALA A 38 12.81 8.57 0.87
C ALA A 38 11.64 7.58 0.65
N ALA A 39 11.07 7.55 -0.56
CA ALA A 39 10.00 6.64 -0.93
C ALA A 39 10.43 5.16 -0.88
N GLU A 40 11.64 4.85 -1.34
CA GLU A 40 12.23 3.51 -1.29
C GLU A 40 12.48 3.07 0.17
N THR A 41 12.91 3.99 1.04
CA THR A 41 13.10 3.71 2.47
C THR A 41 11.78 3.39 3.18
N VAL A 42 10.75 4.21 2.95
CA VAL A 42 9.40 3.95 3.48
C VAL A 42 8.86 2.62 2.94
N TYR A 43 9.04 2.35 1.65
CA TYR A 43 8.64 1.08 1.05
C TYR A 43 9.36 -0.11 1.69
N ALA A 44 10.67 0.02 1.95
CA ALA A 44 11.46 -1.01 2.61
C ALA A 44 10.92 -1.33 4.01
N TYR A 45 10.60 -0.31 4.80
CA TYR A 45 9.95 -0.47 6.10
C TYR A 45 8.62 -1.24 5.97
N CYS A 46 7.70 -0.74 5.12
CA CYS A 46 6.41 -1.38 4.89
C CYS A 46 6.57 -2.85 4.49
N ARG A 47 7.51 -3.13 3.58
CA ARG A 47 7.76 -4.48 3.08
C ARG A 47 8.27 -5.43 4.15
N VAL A 48 9.17 -4.96 5.02
CA VAL A 48 9.72 -5.81 6.09
C VAL A 48 8.67 -6.18 7.11
N ILE A 49 7.87 -5.23 7.58
CA ILE A 49 6.82 -5.53 8.57
C ILE A 49 5.69 -6.38 7.99
N ASP A 50 5.35 -6.19 6.72
CA ASP A 50 4.40 -7.02 5.95
C ASP A 50 4.92 -8.46 5.80
N ASP A 51 6.19 -8.64 5.38
CA ASP A 51 6.82 -9.95 5.27
C ASP A 51 6.91 -10.68 6.62
N ILE A 52 7.07 -9.96 7.74
CA ILE A 52 6.99 -10.55 9.08
C ILE A 52 5.57 -11.06 9.35
N ALA A 53 4.56 -10.21 9.13
CA ALA A 53 3.16 -10.56 9.37
C ALA A 53 2.69 -11.73 8.49
N ASP A 54 3.14 -11.78 7.24
CA ASP A 54 2.76 -12.79 6.25
C ASP A 54 3.60 -14.07 6.26
N SER A 55 4.65 -14.14 7.09
CA SER A 55 5.53 -15.31 7.17
C SER A 55 4.85 -16.54 7.76
N ASP A 56 5.43 -17.72 7.53
CA ASP A 56 4.99 -18.99 8.14
C ASP A 56 5.50 -19.18 9.58
N MET A 57 6.09 -18.14 10.21
CA MET A 57 6.56 -18.18 11.59
C MET A 57 5.38 -18.30 12.57
N SER A 58 5.65 -18.81 13.78
CA SER A 58 4.64 -18.79 14.85
C SER A 58 4.22 -17.36 15.21
N ALA A 59 2.98 -17.17 15.66
CA ALA A 59 2.45 -15.87 16.09
C ALA A 59 3.40 -15.18 17.10
N ASP A 60 3.91 -15.91 18.09
CA ASP A 60 4.86 -15.39 19.07
C ASP A 60 6.18 -14.89 18.43
N ALA A 61 6.68 -15.58 17.41
CA ALA A 61 7.90 -15.16 16.71
C ALA A 61 7.66 -13.87 15.90
N LYS A 62 6.52 -13.79 15.19
CA LYS A 62 6.09 -12.57 14.48
C LYS A 62 5.96 -11.40 15.44
N LEU A 63 5.22 -11.56 16.53
CA LEU A 63 4.99 -10.51 17.51
C LEU A 63 6.29 -10.01 18.16
N ARG A 64 7.25 -10.90 18.45
CA ARG A 64 8.58 -10.48 18.94
C ARG A 64 9.34 -9.61 17.92
N LEU A 65 9.30 -9.98 16.64
CA LEU A 65 9.97 -9.18 15.59
C LEU A 65 9.27 -7.82 15.40
N LEU A 66 7.95 -7.79 15.39
CA LEU A 66 7.18 -6.54 15.29
C LEU A 66 7.38 -5.66 16.54
N ALA A 67 7.53 -6.25 17.73
CA ALA A 67 7.89 -5.50 18.95
C ALA A 67 9.28 -4.84 18.86
N ALA A 68 10.26 -5.49 18.20
CA ALA A 68 11.56 -4.89 17.93
C ALA A 68 11.45 -3.67 17.00
N TRP A 69 10.55 -3.70 16.01
CA TRP A 69 10.25 -2.55 15.16
C TRP A 69 9.57 -1.42 15.93
N ARG A 70 8.70 -1.74 16.91
CA ARG A 70 8.13 -0.71 17.79
C ARG A 70 9.20 -0.01 18.60
N ALA A 71 10.12 -0.77 19.19
CA ALA A 71 11.25 -0.20 19.91
C ALA A 71 12.14 0.67 19.02
N ALA A 72 12.31 0.32 17.74
CA ALA A 72 13.07 1.12 16.79
C ALA A 72 12.34 2.43 16.40
N LEU A 73 11.01 2.43 16.33
CA LEU A 73 10.22 3.66 16.15
C LEU A 73 10.34 4.58 17.37
N ASP A 74 10.30 4.01 18.58
CA ASP A 74 10.53 4.75 19.83
C ASP A 74 11.95 5.32 19.93
N ASP A 75 12.96 4.56 19.47
CA ASP A 75 14.36 4.98 19.38
C ASP A 75 14.49 6.19 18.45
N TRP A 76 13.93 6.10 17.24
CA TRP A 76 13.90 7.23 16.31
C TRP A 76 13.17 8.44 16.91
N ARG A 77 11.98 8.25 17.51
CA ARG A 77 11.19 9.34 18.12
C ARG A 77 11.96 10.07 19.22
N ARG A 78 12.73 9.34 20.04
CA ARG A 78 13.56 9.90 21.11
C ARG A 78 14.88 10.47 20.62
N GLY A 79 15.30 10.13 19.40
CA GLY A 79 16.59 10.55 18.85
C GLY A 79 17.78 9.85 19.50
N THR A 80 17.60 8.64 20.07
CA THR A 80 18.68 7.89 20.73
C THR A 80 19.57 7.16 19.72
N LEU A 81 19.05 6.88 18.51
CA LEU A 81 19.80 6.31 17.36
C LEU A 81 20.51 4.99 17.68
N GLU A 82 19.85 4.12 18.46
CA GLU A 82 20.37 2.81 18.84
C GLU A 82 20.18 1.75 17.76
N THR A 83 19.36 2.07 16.74
CA THR A 83 19.06 1.17 15.65
C THR A 83 19.48 1.74 14.30
N ARG A 84 19.86 0.87 13.36
CA ARG A 84 20.19 1.29 12.00
C ARG A 84 18.99 1.98 11.32
N PHE A 85 17.78 1.54 11.63
CA PHE A 85 16.56 2.20 11.15
C PHE A 85 16.48 3.66 11.59
N ALA A 86 16.68 3.94 12.90
CA ALA A 86 16.62 5.31 13.43
C ALA A 86 17.71 6.21 12.83
N GLU A 87 18.94 5.68 12.65
CA GLU A 87 20.02 6.39 11.96
C GLU A 87 19.62 6.81 10.54
N VAL A 88 19.05 5.87 9.75
CA VAL A 88 18.61 6.14 8.37
C VAL A 88 17.52 7.19 8.34
N MET A 89 16.55 7.13 9.26
CA MET A 89 15.43 8.07 9.31
C MET A 89 15.89 9.50 9.64
N VAL A 90 16.89 9.66 10.49
CA VAL A 90 17.42 11.00 10.86
C VAL A 90 18.37 11.54 9.79
N ALA A 91 19.12 10.67 9.12
CA ALA A 91 20.14 11.09 8.15
C ALA A 91 19.54 11.69 6.86
N ASP A 92 18.30 11.34 6.48
CA ASP A 92 17.65 11.89 5.28
C ASP A 92 16.72 13.04 5.65
N PRO A 93 16.90 14.26 5.05
CA PRO A 93 16.11 15.44 5.40
C PRO A 93 14.60 15.28 5.16
N ILE A 94 14.16 14.44 4.21
CA ILE A 94 12.75 14.18 3.96
C ILE A 94 12.21 13.22 5.02
N LEU A 95 12.91 12.11 5.28
CA LEU A 95 12.50 11.12 6.26
C LEU A 95 12.39 11.69 7.67
N ALA A 96 13.33 12.55 8.06
CA ALA A 96 13.33 13.21 9.37
C ALA A 96 12.08 14.09 9.62
N THR A 97 11.35 14.49 8.56
CA THR A 97 10.12 15.29 8.67
C THR A 97 8.85 14.44 8.66
N LEU A 98 8.97 13.13 8.46
CA LEU A 98 7.79 12.25 8.43
C LEU A 98 7.25 12.01 9.84
N PRO A 99 5.92 11.89 10.01
CA PRO A 99 5.33 11.67 11.33
C PRO A 99 5.57 10.22 11.79
N PRO A 100 6.23 9.99 12.94
CA PRO A 100 6.39 8.64 13.50
C PRO A 100 5.05 7.91 13.70
N ASP A 101 3.99 8.64 14.05
CA ASP A 101 2.65 8.08 14.28
C ASP A 101 2.08 7.34 13.06
N ALA A 102 2.44 7.74 11.84
CA ALA A 102 1.99 7.04 10.65
C ALA A 102 2.67 5.66 10.52
N PHE A 103 3.95 5.56 10.87
CA PHE A 103 4.67 4.28 10.93
C PHE A 103 4.10 3.37 12.02
N GLU A 104 3.77 3.94 13.18
CA GLU A 104 3.19 3.22 14.31
C GLU A 104 1.82 2.65 13.98
N ARG A 105 0.91 3.45 13.38
CA ARG A 105 -0.41 2.96 12.93
C ARG A 105 -0.29 1.80 11.97
N LEU A 106 0.65 1.87 11.00
CA LEU A 106 0.89 0.77 10.09
C LEU A 106 1.40 -0.48 10.83
N LEU A 107 2.32 -0.30 11.78
CA LEU A 107 2.84 -1.39 12.60
C LEU A 107 1.73 -2.03 13.45
N ASP A 108 0.81 -1.22 14.00
CA ASP A 108 -0.36 -1.73 14.73
C ASP A 108 -1.25 -2.63 13.86
N GLY A 109 -1.45 -2.23 12.59
CA GLY A 109 -2.13 -3.07 11.60
C GLY A 109 -1.43 -4.41 11.38
N MET A 110 -0.11 -4.40 11.21
CA MET A 110 0.67 -5.63 11.02
C MET A 110 0.70 -6.51 12.27
N ILE A 111 0.71 -5.93 13.47
CA ILE A 111 0.59 -6.67 14.73
C ILE A 111 -0.79 -7.34 14.82
N ALA A 112 -1.85 -6.64 14.47
CA ALA A 112 -3.20 -7.20 14.44
C ALA A 112 -3.30 -8.38 13.45
N ASP A 113 -2.80 -8.22 12.23
CA ASP A 113 -2.78 -9.26 11.19
C ASP A 113 -1.93 -10.48 11.58
N ALA A 114 -0.83 -10.25 12.31
CA ALA A 114 0.03 -11.32 12.82
C ALA A 114 -0.62 -12.11 13.96
N ALA A 115 -1.48 -11.47 14.76
CA ALA A 115 -2.17 -12.09 15.88
C ALA A 115 -3.37 -12.92 15.42
N ALA A 116 -4.18 -12.39 14.51
CA ALA A 116 -5.32 -13.08 13.90
C ALA A 116 -5.69 -12.43 12.56
N PRO A 117 -6.12 -13.23 11.56
CA PRO A 117 -6.64 -12.65 10.32
C PRO A 117 -7.81 -11.70 10.63
N PRO A 118 -7.89 -10.54 9.96
CA PRO A 118 -8.96 -9.58 10.21
C PRO A 118 -10.32 -10.14 9.77
N THR A 119 -11.33 -9.92 10.59
CA THR A 119 -12.72 -10.25 10.26
C THR A 119 -13.41 -9.00 9.76
N ILE A 120 -13.81 -8.99 8.49
CA ILE A 120 -14.46 -7.87 7.82
C ILE A 120 -15.94 -8.20 7.67
N HIS A 121 -16.80 -7.64 8.50
CA HIS A 121 -18.26 -7.87 8.44
C HIS A 121 -18.93 -6.86 7.51
N THR A 122 -18.53 -5.59 7.57
CA THR A 122 -19.16 -4.46 6.89
C THR A 122 -18.16 -3.67 6.05
N LEU A 123 -18.67 -2.74 5.24
CA LEU A 123 -17.81 -1.76 4.54
C LEU A 123 -17.05 -0.87 5.54
N ASP A 124 -17.64 -0.54 6.67
CA ASP A 124 -16.97 0.28 7.69
C ASP A 124 -15.80 -0.46 8.33
N ASP A 125 -15.92 -1.78 8.56
CA ASP A 125 -14.79 -2.61 9.01
C ASP A 125 -13.66 -2.61 7.97
N LEU A 126 -14.01 -2.72 6.68
CA LEU A 126 -13.03 -2.64 5.60
C LEU A 126 -12.34 -1.28 5.56
N CYS A 127 -13.07 -0.19 5.75
CA CYS A 127 -12.50 1.16 5.83
C CYS A 127 -11.59 1.30 7.07
N ALA A 128 -12.00 0.78 8.22
CA ALA A 128 -11.18 0.77 9.44
C ALA A 128 -9.88 0.00 9.22
N TYR A 129 -9.95 -1.18 8.60
CA TYR A 129 -8.76 -1.96 8.21
C TYR A 129 -7.84 -1.16 7.28
N CYS A 130 -8.38 -0.56 6.21
CA CYS A 130 -7.61 0.32 5.32
C CYS A 130 -6.95 1.48 6.09
N GLY A 131 -7.63 2.01 7.12
CA GLY A 131 -7.13 3.05 8.02
C GLY A 131 -5.85 2.67 8.77
N LEU A 132 -5.64 1.38 9.01
CA LEU A 132 -4.43 0.85 9.65
C LEU A 132 -3.34 0.52 8.63
N VAL A 133 -3.67 -0.18 7.53
CA VAL A 133 -2.65 -0.80 6.67
C VAL A 133 -2.29 0.01 5.41
N SER A 134 -3.11 0.96 4.99
CA SER A 134 -2.89 1.70 3.73
C SER A 134 -2.96 3.21 3.85
N VAL A 135 -3.88 3.75 4.64
CA VAL A 135 -3.99 5.21 4.85
C VAL A 135 -2.70 5.80 5.43
N PRO A 136 -2.03 5.19 6.42
CA PRO A 136 -0.74 5.68 6.91
C PRO A 136 0.35 5.70 5.83
N VAL A 137 0.39 4.68 4.99
CA VAL A 137 1.30 4.63 3.84
C VAL A 137 1.00 5.79 2.88
N GLY A 138 -0.28 6.02 2.57
CA GLY A 138 -0.72 7.16 1.77
C GLY A 138 -0.26 8.49 2.36
N GLU A 139 -0.40 8.69 3.67
CA GLU A 139 0.07 9.89 4.37
C GLU A 139 1.57 10.12 4.19
N LEU A 140 2.38 9.08 4.42
CA LEU A 140 3.84 9.15 4.27
C LEU A 140 4.24 9.56 2.85
N TYR A 141 3.65 8.91 1.82
CA TYR A 141 3.94 9.24 0.43
C TYR A 141 3.48 10.64 0.04
N LEU A 142 2.32 11.10 0.49
CA LEU A 142 1.86 12.47 0.24
C LEU A 142 2.86 13.49 0.79
N ARG A 143 3.40 13.26 1.99
CA ARG A 143 4.41 14.13 2.60
C ARG A 143 5.74 14.09 1.87
N ILE A 144 6.19 12.93 1.41
CA ILE A 144 7.38 12.80 0.55
C ILE A 144 7.20 13.58 -0.75
N LEU A 145 6.00 13.56 -1.33
CA LEU A 145 5.68 14.29 -2.55
C LEU A 145 5.47 15.79 -2.35
N GLY A 146 5.57 16.29 -1.12
CA GLY A 146 5.48 17.73 -0.83
C GLY A 146 4.09 18.21 -0.40
N VAL A 147 3.07 17.35 -0.29
CA VAL A 147 1.76 17.76 0.25
C VAL A 147 1.92 18.07 1.75
N ARG A 148 1.40 19.20 2.18
CA ARG A 148 1.50 19.69 3.58
C ARG A 148 0.14 20.20 4.08
N GLY A 149 -0.02 20.18 5.41
CA GLY A 149 -1.17 20.79 6.09
C GLY A 149 -2.48 20.04 5.89
N ALA A 150 -3.59 20.78 5.91
CA ALA A 150 -4.95 20.26 5.91
C ALA A 150 -5.32 19.26 4.80
N PRO A 151 -4.80 19.35 3.55
CA PRO A 151 -5.14 18.37 2.50
C PRO A 151 -4.60 16.96 2.74
N VAL A 152 -3.61 16.75 3.62
CA VAL A 152 -2.94 15.45 3.78
C VAL A 152 -3.90 14.36 4.26
N ALA A 153 -4.58 14.58 5.37
CA ALA A 153 -5.41 13.54 5.98
C ALA A 153 -6.58 13.08 5.09
N PRO A 154 -7.44 13.97 4.54
CA PRO A 154 -8.55 13.53 3.71
C PRO A 154 -8.08 12.88 2.40
N LEU A 155 -6.98 13.35 1.82
CA LEU A 155 -6.43 12.77 0.60
C LEU A 155 -5.76 11.42 0.87
N ALA A 156 -5.04 11.26 1.99
CA ALA A 156 -4.48 9.97 2.43
C ALA A 156 -5.58 8.93 2.64
N THR A 157 -6.68 9.32 3.27
CA THR A 157 -7.84 8.45 3.46
C THR A 157 -8.44 8.03 2.12
N ALA A 158 -8.80 8.98 1.26
CA ALA A 158 -9.43 8.68 -0.02
C ALA A 158 -8.54 7.82 -0.92
N LEU A 159 -7.24 8.16 -1.02
CA LEU A 159 -6.32 7.43 -1.88
C LEU A 159 -5.88 6.09 -1.27
N GLY A 160 -5.61 6.05 0.04
CA GLY A 160 -5.22 4.85 0.76
C GLY A 160 -6.31 3.78 0.73
N GLU A 161 -7.56 4.15 1.03
CA GLU A 161 -8.70 3.22 0.92
C GLU A 161 -8.91 2.72 -0.51
N ALA A 162 -8.85 3.62 -1.51
CA ALA A 162 -9.00 3.24 -2.92
C ALA A 162 -7.92 2.22 -3.35
N VAL A 163 -6.67 2.46 -2.98
CA VAL A 163 -5.53 1.59 -3.29
C VAL A 163 -5.67 0.24 -2.59
N GLN A 164 -6.00 0.23 -1.30
CA GLN A 164 -6.13 -1.02 -0.55
C GLN A 164 -7.30 -1.87 -1.03
N MET A 165 -8.47 -1.28 -1.25
CA MET A 165 -9.60 -1.99 -1.85
C MET A 165 -9.24 -2.55 -3.24
N THR A 166 -8.45 -1.83 -4.03
CA THR A 166 -7.94 -2.32 -5.32
C THR A 166 -7.02 -3.52 -5.15
N ASN A 167 -6.11 -3.50 -4.15
CA ASN A 167 -5.23 -4.63 -3.84
C ASN A 167 -6.04 -5.86 -3.40
N ILE A 168 -6.98 -5.69 -2.48
CA ILE A 168 -7.89 -6.76 -2.03
C ILE A 168 -8.64 -7.40 -3.21
N LEU A 169 -9.20 -6.59 -4.09
CA LEU A 169 -9.91 -7.11 -5.28
C LEU A 169 -8.98 -7.81 -6.27
N ARG A 170 -7.73 -7.37 -6.37
CA ARG A 170 -6.73 -8.02 -7.22
C ARG A 170 -6.31 -9.38 -6.68
N ASP A 171 -6.22 -9.49 -5.37
CA ASP A 171 -5.56 -10.59 -4.67
C ASP A 171 -6.56 -11.57 -4.01
N VAL A 172 -7.86 -11.41 -4.26
CA VAL A 172 -8.97 -12.22 -3.68
C VAL A 172 -8.67 -13.73 -3.69
N VAL A 173 -8.07 -14.24 -4.74
CA VAL A 173 -7.78 -15.68 -4.89
C VAL A 173 -6.57 -16.08 -4.05
N GLU A 174 -5.53 -15.27 -4.06
CA GLU A 174 -4.32 -15.50 -3.29
C GLU A 174 -4.61 -15.41 -1.78
N ASP A 175 -5.48 -14.46 -1.39
CA ASP A 175 -5.90 -14.30 0.00
C ASP A 175 -6.76 -15.48 0.46
N ALA A 176 -7.71 -15.91 -0.38
CA ALA A 176 -8.53 -17.10 -0.12
C ALA A 176 -7.67 -18.35 0.08
N ALA A 177 -6.65 -18.56 -0.76
CA ALA A 177 -5.73 -19.69 -0.63
C ALA A 177 -4.93 -19.69 0.70
N ARG A 178 -4.85 -18.54 1.36
CA ARG A 178 -4.21 -18.36 2.68
C ARG A 178 -5.23 -18.35 3.83
N GLY A 179 -6.50 -18.66 3.57
CA GLY A 179 -7.58 -18.60 4.55
C GLY A 179 -7.97 -17.18 4.96
N ARG A 180 -7.73 -16.17 4.11
CA ARG A 180 -8.05 -14.77 4.38
C ARG A 180 -9.16 -14.27 3.48
N CYS A 181 -10.13 -13.53 4.04
CA CYS A 181 -11.18 -12.82 3.29
C CYS A 181 -11.29 -11.37 3.76
N TYR A 182 -11.04 -10.46 2.84
CA TYR A 182 -11.18 -9.03 3.08
C TYR A 182 -12.45 -8.44 2.46
N LEU A 183 -13.29 -9.27 1.81
CA LEU A 183 -14.58 -8.83 1.32
C LEU A 183 -15.58 -8.79 2.47
N PRO A 184 -16.42 -7.74 2.59
CA PRO A 184 -17.44 -7.64 3.65
C PRO A 184 -18.39 -8.83 3.65
N ALA A 185 -18.50 -9.51 4.82
CA ALA A 185 -19.33 -10.70 4.99
C ALA A 185 -20.82 -10.41 4.68
N GLU A 186 -21.31 -9.22 5.02
CA GLU A 186 -22.66 -8.74 4.70
C GLU A 186 -23.03 -8.85 3.21
N TRP A 187 -22.02 -8.94 2.33
CA TRP A 187 -22.21 -9.00 0.88
C TRP A 187 -21.93 -10.37 0.27
N LEU A 188 -21.45 -11.32 1.06
CA LEU A 188 -21.11 -12.67 0.59
C LEU A 188 -22.29 -13.65 0.63
N GLY A 189 -23.47 -13.24 1.17
CA GLY A 189 -24.68 -14.07 1.31
C GLY A 189 -24.60 -15.09 2.44
N ASP A 190 -25.77 -15.47 2.95
CA ASP A 190 -26.01 -16.45 4.03
C ASP A 190 -25.03 -16.38 5.21
N GLY A 191 -25.21 -15.34 6.03
CA GLY A 191 -25.00 -15.24 7.48
C GLY A 191 -23.83 -15.96 8.13
N ASP A 192 -22.85 -16.46 7.39
CA ASP A 192 -21.91 -17.42 7.96
C ASP A 192 -20.47 -16.94 7.92
N SER A 193 -19.99 -17.00 9.09
CA SER A 193 -18.60 -17.08 9.56
C SER A 193 -17.51 -16.95 8.49
N PRO A 194 -16.54 -16.04 8.72
CA PRO A 194 -15.29 -15.95 7.96
C PRO A 194 -14.56 -17.30 7.82
N ASP A 195 -14.89 -18.26 8.67
CA ASP A 195 -14.29 -19.60 8.71
C ASP A 195 -14.70 -20.51 7.55
N ARG A 196 -15.66 -20.10 6.72
CA ARG A 196 -16.09 -20.86 5.54
C ARG A 196 -15.75 -20.11 4.24
N MET A 197 -14.49 -19.87 4.04
CA MET A 197 -14.04 -19.34 2.77
C MET A 197 -14.12 -20.39 1.67
N ALA A 198 -15.23 -20.35 0.92
CA ALA A 198 -15.27 -21.01 -0.38
C ALA A 198 -14.23 -20.34 -1.29
N ASP A 199 -13.47 -21.16 -2.02
CA ASP A 199 -12.58 -20.68 -3.06
C ASP A 199 -13.43 -19.92 -4.11
N PRO A 200 -13.04 -18.65 -4.47
CA PRO A 200 -13.73 -17.89 -5.52
C PRO A 200 -13.83 -18.61 -6.86
N PHE A 201 -12.98 -19.59 -7.13
CA PHE A 201 -13.06 -20.44 -8.32
C PHE A 201 -14.17 -21.48 -8.23
N THR A 202 -14.53 -21.94 -7.03
CA THR A 202 -15.58 -22.96 -6.83
C THR A 202 -16.97 -22.35 -6.77
N ASP A 203 -17.08 -21.09 -6.29
CA ASP A 203 -18.35 -20.37 -6.22
C ASP A 203 -18.21 -18.89 -6.65
N PRO A 204 -17.96 -18.62 -7.95
CA PRO A 204 -17.81 -17.25 -8.45
C PRO A 204 -19.04 -16.39 -8.22
N ALA A 205 -20.24 -16.99 -8.22
CA ALA A 205 -21.50 -16.27 -8.07
C ALA A 205 -21.65 -15.66 -6.66
N LYS A 206 -21.13 -16.33 -5.66
CA LYS A 206 -21.11 -15.85 -4.26
C LYS A 206 -20.24 -14.59 -4.09
N PHE A 207 -19.08 -14.58 -4.72
CA PHE A 207 -18.10 -13.50 -4.59
C PHE A 207 -18.39 -12.29 -5.47
N ARG A 208 -19.08 -12.47 -6.58
CA ARG A 208 -19.35 -11.41 -7.56
C ARG A 208 -20.06 -10.18 -6.96
N PRO A 209 -21.15 -10.33 -6.17
CA PRO A 209 -21.84 -9.17 -5.60
C PRO A 209 -20.96 -8.37 -4.63
N ALA A 210 -20.19 -9.04 -3.76
CA ALA A 210 -19.26 -8.39 -2.84
C ALA A 210 -18.13 -7.69 -3.59
N PHE A 211 -17.55 -8.34 -4.60
CA PHE A 211 -16.54 -7.76 -5.47
C PHE A 211 -17.03 -6.48 -6.13
N ASP A 212 -18.22 -6.49 -6.76
CA ASP A 212 -18.77 -5.34 -7.46
C ASP A 212 -19.05 -4.16 -6.50
N LYS A 213 -19.52 -4.44 -5.28
CA LYS A 213 -19.75 -3.42 -4.25
C LYS A 213 -18.44 -2.80 -3.75
N VAL A 214 -17.41 -3.60 -3.45
CA VAL A 214 -16.09 -3.07 -3.06
C VAL A 214 -15.47 -2.30 -4.22
N HIS A 215 -15.62 -2.76 -5.46
CA HIS A 215 -15.15 -2.05 -6.64
C HIS A 215 -15.84 -0.69 -6.80
N ALA A 216 -17.15 -0.62 -6.59
CA ALA A 216 -17.91 0.63 -6.61
C ALA A 216 -17.45 1.59 -5.49
N ALA A 217 -17.22 1.07 -4.28
CA ALA A 217 -16.71 1.83 -3.14
C ALA A 217 -15.32 2.42 -3.44
N ALA A 218 -14.38 1.62 -3.97
CA ALA A 218 -13.07 2.08 -4.40
C ALA A 218 -13.17 3.15 -5.50
N SER A 219 -14.06 2.97 -6.48
CA SER A 219 -14.30 3.94 -7.55
C SER A 219 -14.76 5.31 -7.01
N ALA A 220 -15.61 5.33 -5.97
CA ALA A 220 -16.03 6.57 -5.33
C ALA A 220 -14.85 7.29 -4.66
N ARG A 221 -13.96 6.53 -4.02
CA ARG A 221 -12.76 7.05 -3.36
C ARG A 221 -11.74 7.60 -4.35
N TYR A 222 -11.54 6.94 -5.48
CA TYR A 222 -10.71 7.48 -6.58
C TYR A 222 -11.26 8.81 -7.10
N ARG A 223 -12.58 8.94 -7.27
CA ARG A 223 -13.20 10.22 -7.68
C ARG A 223 -12.96 11.32 -6.63
N SER A 224 -13.15 11.00 -5.34
CA SER A 224 -12.87 11.92 -4.24
C SER A 224 -11.41 12.35 -4.21
N ALA A 225 -10.47 11.40 -4.29
CA ALA A 225 -9.04 11.67 -4.35
C ALA A 225 -8.69 12.58 -5.53
N ARG A 226 -9.26 12.32 -6.72
CA ARG A 226 -9.01 13.15 -7.91
C ARG A 226 -9.45 14.60 -7.74
N ALA A 227 -10.61 14.83 -7.12
CA ALA A 227 -11.07 16.18 -6.83
C ALA A 227 -10.13 16.91 -5.85
N GLN A 228 -9.67 16.21 -4.81
CA GLN A 228 -8.74 16.75 -3.83
C GLN A 228 -7.35 17.03 -4.44
N ILE A 229 -6.86 16.13 -5.31
CA ILE A 229 -5.60 16.34 -6.05
C ILE A 229 -5.68 17.59 -6.92
N ALA A 230 -6.79 17.80 -7.61
CA ALA A 230 -6.99 19.00 -8.44
C ALA A 230 -6.95 20.30 -7.63
N ALA A 231 -7.32 20.26 -6.36
CA ALA A 231 -7.31 21.40 -5.44
C ALA A 231 -5.93 21.69 -4.80
N LEU A 232 -4.93 20.81 -5.01
CA LEU A 232 -3.58 21.06 -4.50
C LEU A 232 -2.95 22.27 -5.20
N SER A 233 -2.45 23.23 -4.43
CA SER A 233 -1.80 24.44 -4.94
C SER A 233 -0.41 24.17 -5.52
N ASP A 234 0.37 23.28 -4.87
CA ASP A 234 1.69 22.91 -5.34
C ASP A 234 1.61 22.04 -6.59
N ALA A 235 2.18 22.50 -7.69
CA ALA A 235 2.12 21.84 -8.99
C ALA A 235 2.96 20.55 -9.04
N ASP A 236 4.10 20.50 -8.32
CA ASP A 236 4.99 19.33 -8.30
C ASP A 236 4.37 18.22 -7.47
N ALA A 237 3.86 18.56 -6.26
CA ALA A 237 3.10 17.65 -5.43
C ALA A 237 1.88 17.10 -6.18
N ARG A 238 1.10 17.99 -6.83
CA ARG A 238 -0.06 17.60 -7.63
C ARG A 238 0.31 16.62 -8.74
N ARG A 239 1.41 16.86 -9.48
CA ARG A 239 1.91 15.93 -10.52
C ARG A 239 2.29 14.57 -9.96
N GLY A 240 3.06 14.55 -8.86
CA GLY A 240 3.48 13.31 -8.21
C GLY A 240 2.30 12.47 -7.71
N VAL A 241 1.35 13.10 -7.03
CA VAL A 241 0.16 12.42 -6.51
C VAL A 241 -0.75 11.95 -7.63
N THR A 242 -0.93 12.76 -8.70
CA THR A 242 -1.69 12.35 -9.90
C THR A 242 -1.10 11.08 -10.50
N MET A 243 0.22 10.97 -10.56
CA MET A 243 0.88 9.78 -11.08
C MET A 243 0.53 8.52 -10.29
N ILE A 244 0.56 8.59 -8.97
CA ILE A 244 0.17 7.45 -8.11
C ILE A 244 -1.31 7.12 -8.32
N HIS A 245 -2.18 8.13 -8.22
CA HIS A 245 -3.62 7.99 -8.43
C HIS A 245 -3.94 7.30 -9.77
N ASP A 246 -3.45 7.86 -10.87
CA ASP A 246 -3.81 7.38 -12.22
C ASP A 246 -3.29 5.96 -12.47
N SER A 247 -2.12 5.63 -11.96
CA SER A 247 -1.55 4.30 -12.06
C SER A 247 -2.41 3.24 -11.38
N TYR A 248 -2.81 3.50 -10.13
CA TYR A 248 -3.68 2.57 -9.40
C TYR A 248 -5.13 2.60 -9.91
N HIS A 249 -5.63 3.74 -10.36
CA HIS A 249 -6.96 3.82 -10.98
C HIS A 249 -7.04 3.03 -12.28
N ILE A 250 -5.96 3.01 -13.09
CA ILE A 250 -5.90 2.14 -14.28
C ILE A 250 -5.92 0.66 -13.86
N LEU A 251 -5.12 0.28 -12.86
CA LEU A 251 -5.16 -1.07 -12.31
C LEU A 251 -6.58 -1.43 -11.83
N HIS A 252 -7.21 -0.56 -11.05
CA HIS A 252 -8.58 -0.70 -10.57
C HIS A 252 -9.57 -0.97 -11.71
N ARG A 253 -9.48 -0.22 -12.81
CA ARG A 253 -10.32 -0.44 -14.00
C ARG A 253 -10.05 -1.78 -14.70
N LEU A 254 -8.79 -2.21 -14.73
CA LEU A 254 -8.43 -3.50 -15.34
C LEU A 254 -8.94 -4.70 -14.55
N ILE A 255 -8.96 -4.61 -13.21
CA ILE A 255 -9.44 -5.70 -12.37
C ILE A 255 -10.96 -5.84 -12.37
N ALA A 256 -11.73 -4.83 -12.80
CA ALA A 256 -13.18 -4.91 -12.93
C ALA A 256 -13.65 -6.14 -13.74
N GLY A 257 -12.85 -6.57 -14.71
CA GLY A 257 -13.13 -7.76 -15.52
C GLY A 257 -12.54 -9.06 -14.98
N LEU A 258 -12.00 -9.12 -13.76
CA LEU A 258 -11.46 -10.36 -13.18
C LEU A 258 -12.51 -11.46 -13.02
N PRO A 259 -13.71 -11.19 -12.47
CA PRO A 259 -14.75 -12.21 -12.36
C PRO A 259 -15.11 -12.86 -13.70
N ASP A 260 -15.25 -12.05 -14.76
CA ASP A 260 -15.60 -12.51 -16.10
C ASP A 260 -14.48 -13.32 -16.78
N ARG A 261 -13.24 -13.19 -16.27
CA ARG A 261 -12.05 -13.91 -16.74
C ARG A 261 -11.70 -15.13 -15.89
N GLY A 262 -12.62 -15.56 -15.02
CA GLY A 262 -12.43 -16.67 -14.10
C GLY A 262 -11.32 -16.40 -13.08
N TRP A 263 -11.25 -15.18 -12.55
CA TRP A 263 -10.35 -14.76 -11.46
C TRP A 263 -8.85 -14.96 -11.77
N ARG A 264 -8.43 -15.03 -13.02
CA ARG A 264 -7.04 -15.32 -13.41
C ARG A 264 -6.20 -14.06 -13.46
N ARG A 265 -5.46 -13.79 -12.38
CA ARG A 265 -4.52 -12.66 -12.24
C ARG A 265 -3.44 -12.61 -13.34
N ARG A 266 -2.90 -13.75 -13.76
CA ARG A 266 -1.82 -13.80 -14.77
C ARG A 266 -2.13 -13.04 -16.08
N ARG A 267 -3.40 -12.80 -16.39
CA ARG A 267 -3.80 -11.99 -17.53
C ARG A 267 -3.68 -10.47 -17.29
N LEU A 268 -3.52 -10.02 -16.03
CA LEU A 268 -3.37 -8.61 -15.68
C LEU A 268 -1.90 -8.16 -15.60
N GLU A 269 -0.95 -9.05 -15.35
CA GLU A 269 0.46 -8.70 -15.15
C GLU A 269 1.07 -8.00 -16.38
N LYS A 270 0.77 -8.49 -17.61
CA LYS A 270 1.29 -7.90 -18.84
C LYS A 270 0.74 -6.49 -19.11
N PRO A 271 -0.59 -6.23 -19.08
CA PRO A 271 -1.11 -4.88 -19.28
C PRO A 271 -0.72 -3.91 -18.15
N ILE A 272 -0.63 -4.38 -16.89
CA ILE A 272 -0.16 -3.55 -15.78
C ILE A 272 1.28 -3.09 -16.03
N ARG A 273 2.18 -4.00 -16.37
CA ARG A 273 3.59 -3.67 -16.67
C ARG A 273 3.68 -2.72 -17.86
N LEU A 274 2.87 -2.92 -18.91
CA LEU A 274 2.84 -2.06 -20.09
C LEU A 274 2.37 -0.64 -19.72
N VAL A 275 1.29 -0.50 -18.95
CA VAL A 275 0.75 0.78 -18.51
C VAL A 275 1.78 1.57 -17.69
N TRP A 276 2.47 0.90 -16.75
CA TRP A 276 3.53 1.52 -15.96
C TRP A 276 4.71 1.95 -16.83
N THR A 277 5.10 1.12 -17.80
CA THR A 277 6.18 1.44 -18.73
C THR A 277 5.80 2.65 -19.59
N LEU A 278 4.60 2.69 -20.14
CA LEU A 278 4.13 3.82 -20.96
C LEU A 278 3.97 5.10 -20.14
N ALA A 279 3.50 5.02 -18.90
CA ALA A 279 3.41 6.16 -18.00
C ALA A 279 4.79 6.70 -17.59
N ALA A 280 5.79 5.85 -17.43
CA ALA A 280 7.17 6.25 -17.15
C ALA A 280 7.87 6.84 -18.38
N VAL A 281 7.73 6.21 -19.55
CA VAL A 281 8.33 6.66 -20.81
C VAL A 281 7.70 7.95 -21.32
N GLY A 282 6.37 8.06 -21.28
CA GLY A 282 5.65 9.26 -21.73
C GLY A 282 6.03 10.52 -20.97
N ARG A 283 6.36 10.41 -19.69
CA ARG A 283 6.81 11.54 -18.86
C ARG A 283 8.29 11.88 -19.01
N GLY A 284 9.14 10.88 -19.19
CA GLY A 284 10.55 11.11 -19.51
C GLY A 284 10.73 11.83 -20.84
N TYR A 285 9.82 11.61 -21.80
CA TYR A 285 9.79 12.29 -23.08
C TYR A 285 9.25 13.73 -22.96
N LEU A 286 8.09 13.91 -22.29
CA LEU A 286 7.51 15.24 -22.05
C LEU A 286 8.40 16.15 -21.19
N GLY A 287 9.05 15.60 -20.17
CA GLY A 287 10.01 16.35 -19.35
C GLY A 287 11.21 16.87 -20.15
N ARG A 288 11.74 16.08 -21.08
CA ARG A 288 12.84 16.48 -21.96
C ARG A 288 12.44 17.49 -23.05
N VAL A 289 11.23 17.38 -23.58
CA VAL A 289 10.72 18.33 -24.58
C VAL A 289 10.40 19.68 -23.94
N LEU A 290 9.92 19.71 -22.68
CA LEU A 290 9.59 20.95 -21.97
C LEU A 290 10.80 21.61 -21.30
N SER A 291 11.88 20.88 -21.00
CA SER A 291 13.12 21.42 -20.42
C SER A 291 14.22 21.73 -21.46
N GLY A 292 14.03 21.33 -22.70
CA GLY A 292 14.98 21.59 -23.81
C GLY A 292 14.66 22.81 -24.68
N GLY A 293 13.78 23.66 -24.21
CA GLY A 293 13.34 24.89 -24.89
C GLY A 293 13.73 26.18 -24.15
N ALA A 294 14.93 26.21 -23.53
CA ALA A 294 15.53 27.42 -22.98
C ALA A 294 17.02 27.50 -23.35
#